data_cdbf1c3db7d6b7c66f3b747b5e5547b7
#
_entry.id   cdbf1c3db7d6b7c66f3b747b5e5547b7
#
_cell.length_a   1.000
_cell.length_b   1.000
_cell.length_c   1.000
_cell.angle_alpha   90.00
_cell.angle_beta   90.00
_cell.angle_gamma   90.00
#
_symmetry.space_group_name_H-M   'P 1'
#
loop_
_entity.id
_entity.type
_entity.pdbx_description
1 polymer ?
#
loop_
_entity_poly.entity_id
_entity_poly.type
_entity_poly.pdbx_seq_one_letter_code
_entity_poly.pdbx_strand_id
1 'polypeptide(L)'
;MINALDKKINALAARHGWHISPRTGDGLHWYEVAPMDRPDRDAILRTLARCKGLTAETWEPYSPTAWACVILVYDAAELAEWRRVDAQKTDLANYFCQIIHDGGTQEQAKAAQLRRAHELDAMQAYSKLYA
;
A
#
# COMPACT_ATOMS: atom_id res chain seq x y z
N MET A 1 -0.65 20.77 -1.37
CA MET A 1 -1.46 20.64 -0.13
C MET A 1 -0.84 19.55 0.76
N ILE A 2 -0.54 19.90 1.99
CA ILE A 2 0.00 18.94 2.98
C ILE A 2 -1.16 18.16 3.56
N ASN A 3 -1.15 16.82 3.42
CA ASN A 3 -2.19 15.97 3.96
C ASN A 3 -1.95 15.63 5.46
N ALA A 4 -2.88 14.92 6.07
CA ALA A 4 -2.80 14.57 7.50
C ALA A 4 -1.58 13.68 7.81
N LEU A 5 -1.21 12.78 6.88
CA LEU A 5 -0.01 11.94 7.03
C LEU A 5 1.25 12.81 7.10
N ASP A 6 1.40 13.75 6.15
CA ASP A 6 2.57 14.63 6.10
C ASP A 6 2.74 15.42 7.39
N LYS A 7 1.65 15.99 7.90
CA LYS A 7 1.69 16.76 9.15
C LYS A 7 2.13 15.90 10.33
N LYS A 8 1.54 14.71 10.48
CA LYS A 8 1.83 13.82 11.61
C LYS A 8 3.26 13.30 11.57
N ILE A 9 3.70 12.83 10.40
CA ILE A 9 5.04 12.22 10.30
C ILE A 9 6.14 13.27 10.42
N ASN A 10 5.96 14.44 9.85
CA ASN A 10 6.94 15.52 9.99
C ASN A 10 7.05 16.01 11.43
N ALA A 11 5.94 16.10 12.14
CA ALA A 11 5.95 16.47 13.57
C ALA A 11 6.68 15.43 14.41
N LEU A 12 6.44 14.15 14.18
CA LEU A 12 7.09 13.05 14.88
C LEU A 12 8.59 13.01 14.57
N ALA A 13 8.95 13.17 13.30
CA ALA A 13 10.35 13.18 12.87
C ALA A 13 11.13 14.35 13.53
N ALA A 14 10.52 15.54 13.56
CA ALA A 14 11.13 16.69 14.22
C ALA A 14 11.29 16.48 15.73
N ARG A 15 10.28 15.89 16.37
CA ARG A 15 10.27 15.65 17.83
C ARG A 15 11.28 14.58 18.24
N HIS A 16 11.43 13.53 17.46
CA HIS A 16 12.23 12.36 17.81
C HIS A 16 13.56 12.25 17.05
N GLY A 17 13.81 13.13 16.09
CA GLY A 17 15.03 13.12 15.30
C GLY A 17 15.05 11.98 14.26
N TRP A 18 13.91 11.56 13.75
CA TRP A 18 13.85 10.49 12.76
C TRP A 18 14.30 10.97 11.38
N HIS A 19 14.97 10.09 10.66
CA HIS A 19 15.23 10.26 9.23
C HIS A 19 14.07 9.70 8.43
N ILE A 20 13.37 10.56 7.71
CA ILE A 20 12.19 10.20 6.93
C ILE A 20 12.40 10.56 5.46
N SER A 21 11.81 9.75 4.56
CA SER A 21 11.81 9.99 3.12
C SER A 21 10.40 9.79 2.57
N PRO A 22 9.82 10.80 1.91
CA PRO A 22 8.52 10.63 1.26
C PRO A 22 8.63 9.73 0.04
N ARG A 23 7.63 8.88 -0.16
CA ARG A 23 7.54 7.96 -1.30
C ARG A 23 6.13 7.98 -1.87
N THR A 24 6.03 7.70 -3.16
CA THR A 24 4.75 7.52 -3.85
C THR A 24 4.86 6.36 -4.83
N GLY A 25 3.76 5.65 -5.03
CA GLY A 25 3.65 4.60 -6.02
C GLY A 25 2.21 4.14 -6.15
N ASP A 26 1.74 3.90 -7.37
CA ASP A 26 0.38 3.41 -7.67
C ASP A 26 -0.74 4.22 -7.01
N GLY A 27 -0.56 5.54 -6.92
CA GLY A 27 -1.53 6.43 -6.29
C GLY A 27 -1.50 6.42 -4.77
N LEU A 28 -0.60 5.68 -4.15
CA LEU A 28 -0.41 5.63 -2.71
C LEU A 28 0.79 6.49 -2.31
N HIS A 29 0.65 7.18 -1.19
CA HIS A 29 1.71 8.01 -0.61
C HIS A 29 2.07 7.45 0.77
N TRP A 30 3.37 7.32 1.06
CA TRP A 30 3.86 6.85 2.35
C TRP A 30 5.20 7.48 2.69
N TYR A 31 5.67 7.24 3.90
CA TYR A 31 7.00 7.63 4.32
C TYR A 31 7.82 6.42 4.70
N GLU A 32 9.10 6.44 4.36
CA GLU A 32 10.08 5.50 4.87
C GLU A 32 10.81 6.13 6.04
N VAL A 33 10.90 5.40 7.15
CA VAL A 33 11.66 5.79 8.32
C VAL A 33 12.81 4.80 8.49
N ALA A 34 14.04 5.31 8.55
CA ALA A 34 15.23 4.48 8.67
C ALA A 34 15.72 4.44 10.11
N PRO A 35 15.50 3.35 10.87
CA PRO A 35 16.04 3.20 12.21
C PRO A 35 17.54 2.92 12.18
N MET A 36 18.26 3.31 13.22
CA MET A 36 19.71 3.10 13.34
C MET A 36 20.06 1.67 13.75
N ASP A 37 19.21 1.04 14.59
CA ASP A 37 19.41 -0.30 15.12
C ASP A 37 18.05 -0.92 15.53
N ARG A 38 18.07 -2.15 16.06
CA ARG A 38 16.84 -2.83 16.48
C ARG A 38 16.13 -2.15 17.66
N PRO A 39 16.82 -1.70 18.72
CA PRO A 39 16.16 -0.94 19.79
C PRO A 39 15.51 0.35 19.27
N ASP A 40 16.15 1.06 18.35
CA ASP A 40 15.62 2.26 17.73
C ASP A 40 14.36 1.93 16.89
N ARG A 41 14.42 0.86 16.09
CA ARG A 41 13.25 0.35 15.34
C ARG A 41 12.07 0.11 16.27
N ASP A 42 12.30 -0.59 17.37
CA ASP A 42 11.24 -0.96 18.32
C ASP A 42 10.65 0.28 18.98
N ALA A 43 11.48 1.28 19.31
CA ALA A 43 11.03 2.55 19.85
C ALA A 43 10.16 3.32 18.85
N ILE A 44 10.56 3.38 17.59
CA ILE A 44 9.80 4.04 16.51
C ILE A 44 8.44 3.34 16.33
N LEU A 45 8.43 2.01 16.27
CA LEU A 45 7.19 1.25 16.11
C LEU A 45 6.23 1.45 17.29
N ARG A 46 6.74 1.50 18.52
CA ARG A 46 5.90 1.80 19.70
C ARG A 46 5.27 3.19 19.62
N THR A 47 6.03 4.16 19.18
CA THR A 47 5.54 5.54 19.01
C THR A 47 4.45 5.58 17.93
N LEU A 48 4.68 4.94 16.78
CA LEU A 48 3.71 4.90 15.68
C LEU A 48 2.43 4.16 16.07
N ALA A 49 2.54 3.09 16.87
CA ALA A 49 1.39 2.34 17.34
C ALA A 49 0.43 3.17 18.21
N ARG A 50 0.93 4.24 18.85
CA ARG A 50 0.14 5.17 19.65
C ARG A 50 -0.48 6.29 18.82
N CYS A 51 -0.11 6.42 17.55
CA CYS A 51 -0.60 7.48 16.68
C CYS A 51 -1.85 7.01 15.97
N LYS A 52 -3.00 7.60 16.35
CA LYS A 52 -4.28 7.28 15.72
C LYS A 52 -4.25 7.66 14.23
N GLY A 53 -4.70 6.75 13.39
CA GLY A 53 -4.79 6.96 11.95
C GLY A 53 -3.53 6.64 11.16
N LEU A 54 -2.44 6.26 11.83
CA LEU A 54 -1.23 5.79 11.17
C LEU A 54 -1.09 4.27 11.32
N THR A 55 -0.48 3.66 10.32
CA THR A 55 -0.07 2.25 10.39
C THR A 55 1.35 2.12 9.88
N ALA A 56 2.09 1.16 10.41
CA ALA A 56 3.48 0.95 10.05
C ALA A 56 3.72 -0.50 9.71
N GLU A 57 4.53 -0.72 8.68
CA GLU A 57 5.00 -2.04 8.26
C GLU A 57 6.52 -2.00 8.20
N THR A 58 7.17 -3.12 8.51
CA THR A 58 8.62 -3.22 8.45
C THR A 58 9.04 -4.05 7.25
N TRP A 59 10.15 -3.63 6.65
CA TRP A 59 10.82 -4.42 5.63
C TRP A 59 12.27 -4.59 6.02
N GLU A 60 12.70 -5.83 6.19
CA GLU A 60 14.07 -6.18 6.54
C GLU A 60 14.64 -7.08 5.45
N PRO A 61 15.59 -6.57 4.63
CA PRO A 61 16.24 -7.41 3.65
C PRO A 61 17.09 -8.47 4.36
N TYR A 62 17.11 -9.69 3.81
CA TYR A 62 17.94 -10.73 4.33
C TYR A 62 19.41 -10.34 4.18
N SER A 63 20.13 -10.30 5.29
CA SER A 63 21.58 -10.11 5.31
C SER A 63 22.18 -10.89 6.48
N PRO A 64 23.11 -11.83 6.23
CA PRO A 64 23.77 -12.57 7.30
C PRO A 64 24.78 -11.74 8.07
N THR A 65 25.26 -10.61 7.52
CA THR A 65 26.39 -9.86 8.08
C THR A 65 26.04 -8.45 8.54
N ALA A 66 24.92 -7.89 8.09
CA ALA A 66 24.53 -6.52 8.41
C ALA A 66 23.05 -6.47 8.73
N TRP A 67 22.69 -5.72 9.78
CA TRP A 67 21.31 -5.41 10.08
C TRP A 67 20.85 -4.22 9.21
N ALA A 68 19.68 -4.36 8.60
CA ALA A 68 19.04 -3.28 7.87
C ALA A 68 17.53 -3.41 8.01
N CYS A 69 16.84 -2.29 8.15
CA CYS A 69 15.39 -2.24 8.27
C CYS A 69 14.87 -0.90 7.74
N VAL A 70 13.73 -0.95 7.08
CA VAL A 70 12.97 0.24 6.70
C VAL A 70 11.57 0.09 7.29
N ILE A 71 11.09 1.15 7.93
CA ILE A 71 9.72 1.23 8.44
C ILE A 71 8.90 2.03 7.43
N LEU A 72 7.83 1.43 6.91
CA LEU A 72 6.92 2.06 5.98
C LEU A 72 5.72 2.58 6.76
N VAL A 73 5.48 3.89 6.71
CA VAL A 73 4.41 4.55 7.47
C VAL A 73 3.36 5.07 6.51
N TYR A 74 2.11 4.65 6.73
CA TYR A 74 0.97 5.00 5.90
C TYR A 74 -0.12 5.68 6.72
N ASP A 75 -0.94 6.47 6.05
CA ASP A 75 -2.28 6.78 6.54
C ASP A 75 -3.09 5.48 6.50
N ALA A 76 -3.64 5.07 7.64
CA ALA A 76 -4.28 3.76 7.77
C ALA A 76 -5.52 3.63 6.88
N ALA A 77 -6.34 4.70 6.77
CA ALA A 77 -7.55 4.68 5.95
C ALA A 77 -7.19 4.66 4.46
N GLU A 78 -6.19 5.43 4.06
CA GLU A 78 -5.73 5.46 2.67
C GLU A 78 -5.16 4.12 2.23
N LEU A 79 -4.35 3.47 3.08
CA LEU A 79 -3.80 2.15 2.79
C LEU A 79 -4.89 1.09 2.69
N ALA A 80 -5.89 1.11 3.59
CA ALA A 80 -7.01 0.17 3.55
C ALA A 80 -7.81 0.31 2.25
N GLU A 81 -8.08 1.54 1.82
CA GLU A 81 -8.77 1.81 0.56
C GLU A 81 -7.95 1.36 -0.65
N TRP A 82 -6.65 1.65 -0.66
CA TRP A 82 -5.77 1.20 -1.72
C TRP A 82 -5.75 -0.33 -1.82
N ARG A 83 -5.64 -1.03 -0.69
CA ARG A 83 -5.66 -2.50 -0.65
C ARG A 83 -6.99 -3.07 -1.12
N ARG A 84 -8.09 -2.43 -0.79
CA ARG A 84 -9.43 -2.84 -1.24
C ARG A 84 -9.52 -2.79 -2.77
N VAL A 85 -9.08 -1.69 -3.37
CA VAL A 85 -9.08 -1.51 -4.83
C VAL A 85 -8.10 -2.49 -5.48
N ASP A 86 -6.92 -2.66 -4.92
CA ASP A 86 -5.91 -3.60 -5.44
C ASP A 86 -6.42 -5.04 -5.44
N ALA A 87 -7.10 -5.47 -4.39
CA ALA A 87 -7.72 -6.79 -4.32
C ALA A 87 -8.80 -6.97 -5.39
N GLN A 88 -9.60 -5.94 -5.65
CA GLN A 88 -10.59 -5.95 -6.73
C GLN A 88 -9.93 -6.04 -8.11
N LYS A 89 -8.82 -5.32 -8.33
CA LYS A 89 -8.05 -5.44 -9.58
C LYS A 89 -7.57 -6.87 -9.80
N THR A 90 -7.02 -7.49 -8.77
CA THR A 90 -6.54 -8.87 -8.82
C THR A 90 -7.68 -9.84 -9.14
N ASP A 91 -8.83 -9.68 -8.49
CA ASP A 91 -10.01 -10.50 -8.75
C ASP A 91 -10.46 -10.38 -10.22
N LEU A 92 -10.55 -9.16 -10.73
CA LEU A 92 -10.98 -8.91 -12.12
C LEU A 92 -9.97 -9.47 -13.12
N ALA A 93 -8.67 -9.32 -12.86
CA ALA A 93 -7.62 -9.86 -13.72
C ALA A 93 -7.65 -11.40 -13.75
N ASN A 94 -7.81 -12.03 -12.60
CA ASN A 94 -7.91 -13.48 -12.49
C ASN A 94 -9.16 -14.01 -13.19
N TYR A 95 -10.28 -13.31 -13.09
CA TYR A 95 -11.52 -13.68 -13.77
C TYR A 95 -11.37 -13.64 -15.29
N PHE A 96 -10.72 -12.61 -15.81
CA PHE A 96 -10.37 -12.53 -17.24
C PHE A 96 -9.52 -13.72 -17.66
N CYS A 97 -8.45 -14.02 -16.94
CA CYS A 97 -7.56 -15.14 -17.24
C CYS A 97 -8.28 -16.49 -17.18
N GLN A 98 -9.21 -16.65 -16.25
CA GLN A 98 -10.00 -17.89 -16.13
C GLN A 98 -10.87 -18.12 -17.35
N ILE A 99 -11.50 -17.07 -17.88
CA ILE A 99 -12.32 -17.18 -19.09
C ILE A 99 -11.48 -17.58 -20.31
N ILE A 100 -10.30 -16.98 -20.45
CA ILE A 100 -9.35 -17.35 -21.51
C ILE A 100 -8.90 -18.81 -21.35
N HIS A 101 -8.56 -19.21 -20.13
CA HIS A 101 -8.15 -20.59 -19.83
C HIS A 101 -9.25 -21.60 -20.18
N ASP A 102 -10.51 -21.26 -19.97
CA ASP A 102 -11.67 -22.11 -20.25
C ASP A 102 -12.10 -22.07 -21.73
N GLY A 103 -11.32 -21.45 -22.61
CA GLY A 103 -11.52 -21.42 -24.05
C GLY A 103 -12.30 -20.24 -24.59
N GLY A 104 -12.58 -19.22 -23.76
CA GLY A 104 -13.24 -17.99 -24.19
C GLY A 104 -12.31 -17.09 -24.98
N THR A 105 -12.90 -16.18 -25.76
CA THR A 105 -12.14 -15.16 -26.50
C THR A 105 -11.80 -13.97 -25.60
N GLN A 106 -10.85 -13.14 -26.04
CA GLN A 106 -10.52 -11.90 -25.33
C GLN A 106 -11.73 -10.97 -25.22
N GLU A 107 -12.56 -10.89 -26.27
CA GLU A 107 -13.78 -10.08 -26.23
C GLU A 107 -14.78 -10.59 -25.18
N GLN A 108 -14.97 -11.91 -25.13
CA GLN A 108 -15.83 -12.55 -24.12
C GLN A 108 -15.29 -12.31 -22.71
N ALA A 109 -13.99 -12.45 -22.52
CA ALA A 109 -13.35 -12.24 -21.22
C ALA A 109 -13.50 -10.79 -20.77
N LYS A 110 -13.28 -9.83 -21.66
CA LYS A 110 -13.40 -8.40 -21.35
C LYS A 110 -14.84 -8.01 -21.02
N ALA A 111 -15.83 -8.51 -21.79
CA ALA A 111 -17.24 -8.25 -21.51
C ALA A 111 -17.68 -8.85 -20.17
N ALA A 112 -17.25 -10.07 -19.86
CA ALA A 112 -17.53 -10.70 -18.58
C ALA A 112 -16.87 -9.98 -17.41
N GLN A 113 -15.64 -9.53 -17.58
CA GLN A 113 -14.91 -8.76 -16.58
C GLN A 113 -15.64 -7.44 -16.27
N LEU A 114 -16.12 -6.74 -17.29
CA LEU A 114 -16.90 -5.52 -17.11
C LEU A 114 -18.21 -5.77 -16.34
N ARG A 115 -18.94 -6.84 -16.69
CA ARG A 115 -20.15 -7.22 -15.94
C ARG A 115 -19.82 -7.50 -14.46
N ARG A 116 -18.75 -8.25 -14.21
CA ARG A 116 -18.33 -8.54 -12.84
C ARG A 116 -17.96 -7.27 -12.07
N ALA A 117 -17.31 -6.31 -12.74
CA ALA A 117 -16.97 -5.02 -12.12
C ALA A 117 -18.23 -4.25 -11.70
N HIS A 118 -19.29 -4.28 -12.52
CA HIS A 118 -20.57 -3.68 -12.15
C HIS A 118 -21.25 -4.41 -11.00
N GLU A 119 -21.25 -5.72 -11.00
CA GLU A 119 -21.86 -6.54 -9.95
C GLU A 119 -21.18 -6.34 -8.59
N LEU A 120 -19.86 -6.15 -8.59
CA LEU A 120 -19.06 -5.98 -7.37
C LEU A 120 -18.86 -4.51 -6.97
N ASP A 121 -19.45 -3.58 -7.72
CA ASP A 121 -19.18 -2.13 -7.55
C ASP A 121 -17.69 -1.82 -7.58
N ALA A 122 -17.00 -2.39 -8.56
CA ALA A 122 -15.55 -2.34 -8.71
C ALA A 122 -15.09 -1.58 -9.95
N MET A 123 -15.84 -0.56 -10.39
CA MET A 123 -15.52 0.20 -11.61
C MET A 123 -14.24 1.01 -11.47
N GLN A 124 -13.89 1.45 -10.28
CA GLN A 124 -12.61 2.12 -10.03
C GLN A 124 -11.44 1.17 -10.30
N ALA A 125 -11.52 -0.06 -9.81
CA ALA A 125 -10.51 -1.09 -10.06
C ALA A 125 -10.43 -1.46 -11.54
N TYR A 126 -11.57 -1.61 -12.20
CA TYR A 126 -11.64 -1.87 -13.64
C TYR A 126 -10.95 -0.77 -14.44
N SER A 127 -11.23 0.50 -14.13
CA SER A 127 -10.59 1.64 -14.79
C SER A 127 -9.07 1.64 -14.61
N LYS A 128 -8.58 1.25 -13.44
CA LYS A 128 -7.13 1.18 -13.16
C LYS A 128 -6.43 0.06 -13.93
N LEU A 129 -7.13 -1.04 -14.24
CA LEU A 129 -6.56 -2.12 -15.05
C LEU A 129 -6.24 -1.68 -16.48
N TYR A 130 -6.97 -0.71 -17.00
CA TYR A 130 -6.84 -0.24 -18.38
C TYR A 130 -6.35 1.22 -18.48
N ALA A 131 -5.83 1.74 -17.40
CA ALA A 131 -5.27 3.10 -17.37
C ALA A 131 -3.89 3.17 -18.04
#